data_72fa9b39955afa5164a9a8595072f5cd
#
_entry.id   72fa9b39955afa5164a9a8595072f5cd
#
_cell.length_a   1.000
_cell.length_b   1.000
_cell.length_c   1.000
_cell.angle_alpha   90.00
_cell.angle_beta   90.00
_cell.angle_gamma   90.00
#
_symmetry.space_group_name_H-M   'P 1'
#
loop_
_entity.id
_entity.type
_entity.pdbx_description
1 polymer ?
#
loop_
_entity_poly.entity_id
_entity_poly.type
_entity_poly.pdbx_seq_one_letter_code
_entity_poly.pdbx_strand_id
1 'polypeptide(L)'
;MAAAAGGAAAAAAEEPQAPGPVLPERLQRREAERQQGVERQRQQREARAVQEERSEFVLAALGRERQAVEELLAAGPPDEAAARLQALQKLLTDSVRCLAPYELRQAQEAVARLQAALAARRQQLQPKKRFAFRALRKGAAPGAQPGPAEPADEPPAPCRGVAEGEPGGPPLCGFSGAEGRELELGPEELLQRDVVLAELRGCRVRLRGNANTLRVRDCRGCTVLCGPVSTSVLVDGCSECQLVVACQQLRTHRTRDSRFYIQVTSRAVIEDCTKVSFAPYAWSYPGIERDFESSGLDRNRNNWNLVDDFDWLASDKPSPNWCLIPEEERVSCWD
;
A
#
# COMPACT_ATOMS: atom_id res chain seq x y z
N MET A 1 94.25 8.23 31.62
CA MET A 1 94.03 9.51 32.31
C MET A 1 92.66 9.97 32.14
N ALA A 2 92.00 10.32 33.26
CA ALA A 2 90.78 11.07 33.52
C ALA A 2 89.49 10.31 33.25
N ALA A 3 88.84 9.86 34.15
CA ALA A 3 88.15 10.27 35.38
C ALA A 3 86.61 10.31 35.07
N ALA A 4 85.95 9.34 35.69
CA ALA A 4 84.50 9.22 35.74
C ALA A 4 83.92 10.29 36.69
N ALA A 5 82.81 10.83 36.37
CA ALA A 5 81.92 11.47 37.33
C ALA A 5 80.53 10.89 37.23
N GLY A 6 80.10 10.20 38.24
CA GLY A 6 78.78 9.69 38.41
C GLY A 6 77.81 10.78 38.77
N GLY A 7 76.64 10.74 38.15
CA GLY A 7 75.46 11.49 38.55
C GLY A 7 74.40 10.55 39.03
N ALA A 8 74.13 10.54 40.31
CA ALA A 8 73.03 9.82 40.93
C ALA A 8 71.70 10.55 40.63
N ALA A 9 70.82 9.96 39.85
CA ALA A 9 69.45 10.42 39.69
C ALA A 9 68.65 10.03 40.96
N ALA A 10 68.19 11.04 41.70
CA ALA A 10 67.32 10.92 42.81
C ALA A 10 65.92 10.54 42.26
N ALA A 11 65.39 9.36 42.65
CA ALA A 11 64.06 9.01 42.45
C ALA A 11 63.16 9.88 43.34
N ALA A 12 62.36 10.76 42.74
CA ALA A 12 61.29 11.47 43.41
C ALA A 12 60.15 10.49 43.65
N ALA A 13 59.93 10.21 44.93
CA ALA A 13 58.76 9.46 45.36
C ALA A 13 57.54 10.32 45.11
N GLU A 14 56.63 9.87 44.22
CA GLU A 14 55.27 10.44 44.07
C GLU A 14 54.51 10.13 45.36
N GLU A 15 54.14 11.17 46.11
CA GLU A 15 53.19 11.07 47.21
C GLU A 15 51.85 10.67 46.67
N PRO A 16 51.10 9.73 47.31
CA PRO A 16 49.74 9.36 46.91
C PRO A 16 48.81 10.56 47.15
N GLN A 17 48.28 11.14 46.07
CA GLN A 17 47.29 12.16 46.15
C GLN A 17 46.05 11.62 46.92
N ALA A 18 45.67 12.33 47.96
CA ALA A 18 44.49 11.99 48.75
C ALA A 18 43.24 11.98 47.83
N PRO A 19 42.35 11.02 47.99
CA PRO A 19 41.12 10.99 47.19
C PRO A 19 40.30 12.25 47.46
N GLY A 20 40.03 13.00 46.38
CA GLY A 20 39.21 14.20 46.42
C GLY A 20 37.84 13.91 47.03
N PRO A 21 37.08 14.92 47.51
CA PRO A 21 35.83 14.73 48.21
C PRO A 21 34.84 13.96 47.33
N VAL A 22 34.46 12.75 47.79
CA VAL A 22 33.47 11.93 47.13
C VAL A 22 32.13 12.65 47.16
N LEU A 23 31.63 13.05 46.01
CA LEU A 23 30.32 13.67 45.89
C LEU A 23 29.24 12.74 46.45
N PRO A 24 28.27 13.25 47.22
CA PRO A 24 27.16 12.44 47.72
C PRO A 24 26.45 11.69 46.56
N GLU A 25 26.15 10.43 46.74
CA GLU A 25 25.54 9.53 45.73
C GLU A 25 24.35 10.16 44.97
N ARG A 26 23.58 10.98 45.67
CA ARG A 26 22.44 11.71 45.10
C ARG A 26 22.85 12.74 44.06
N LEU A 27 23.99 13.39 44.23
CA LEU A 27 24.55 14.34 43.26
C LEU A 27 25.22 13.62 42.09
N GLN A 28 25.90 12.52 42.31
CA GLN A 28 26.48 11.67 41.26
C GLN A 28 25.37 11.15 40.35
N ARG A 29 24.25 10.68 40.91
CA ARG A 29 23.09 10.20 40.14
C ARG A 29 22.47 11.31 39.29
N ARG A 30 22.29 12.50 39.82
CA ARG A 30 21.75 13.66 39.06
C ARG A 30 22.71 14.10 37.95
N GLU A 31 23.98 14.02 38.16
CA GLU A 31 25.00 14.35 37.15
C GLU A 31 25.05 13.31 36.04
N ALA A 32 24.94 12.02 36.37
CA ALA A 32 24.81 10.93 35.38
C ALA A 32 23.51 11.05 34.55
N GLU A 33 22.38 11.39 35.18
CA GLU A 33 21.11 11.63 34.48
C GLU A 33 21.21 12.83 33.51
N ARG A 34 21.88 13.92 33.94
CA ARG A 34 22.12 15.09 33.11
C ARG A 34 23.03 14.76 31.90
N GLN A 35 24.13 14.04 32.13
CA GLN A 35 25.03 13.61 31.07
C GLN A 35 24.36 12.70 30.05
N GLN A 36 23.53 11.74 30.52
CA GLN A 36 22.74 10.89 29.64
C GLN A 36 21.71 11.69 28.82
N GLY A 37 21.14 12.77 29.40
CA GLY A 37 20.23 13.67 28.71
C GLY A 37 20.92 14.43 27.58
N VAL A 38 22.10 14.98 27.86
CA VAL A 38 22.91 15.71 26.86
C VAL A 38 23.37 14.78 25.73
N GLU A 39 23.81 13.58 26.05
CA GLU A 39 24.24 12.60 25.04
C GLU A 39 23.08 12.15 24.15
N ARG A 40 21.88 11.90 24.71
CA ARG A 40 20.68 11.62 23.93
C ARG A 40 20.30 12.77 22.98
N GLN A 41 20.39 14.01 23.45
CA GLN A 41 20.14 15.17 22.58
C GLN A 41 21.17 15.32 21.46
N ARG A 42 22.44 15.04 21.76
CA ARG A 42 23.51 15.05 20.75
C ARG A 42 23.25 14.00 19.67
N GLN A 43 22.98 12.76 20.06
CA GLN A 43 22.67 11.67 19.13
C GLN A 43 21.43 11.98 18.27
N GLN A 44 20.40 12.60 18.85
CA GLN A 44 19.21 13.03 18.10
C GLN A 44 19.53 14.12 17.08
N ARG A 45 20.41 15.08 17.41
CA ARG A 45 20.85 16.12 16.47
C ARG A 45 21.68 15.53 15.33
N GLU A 46 22.61 14.64 15.63
CA GLU A 46 23.43 13.96 14.62
C GLU A 46 22.55 13.10 13.70
N ALA A 47 21.60 12.34 14.25
CA ALA A 47 20.64 11.56 13.45
C ALA A 47 19.77 12.44 12.54
N ARG A 48 19.34 13.62 13.01
CA ARG A 48 18.59 14.59 12.19
C ARG A 48 19.43 15.15 11.06
N ALA A 49 20.67 15.57 11.33
CA ALA A 49 21.57 16.09 10.30
C ALA A 49 21.82 15.07 9.19
N VAL A 50 22.08 13.81 9.55
CA VAL A 50 22.22 12.72 8.58
C VAL A 50 20.93 12.47 7.77
N GLN A 51 19.77 12.64 8.39
CA GLN A 51 18.49 12.50 7.69
C GLN A 51 18.25 13.65 6.70
N GLU A 52 18.56 14.88 7.09
CA GLU A 52 18.46 16.07 6.25
C GLU A 52 19.39 15.98 5.03
N GLU A 53 20.66 15.61 5.22
CA GLU A 53 21.61 15.39 4.12
C GLU A 53 21.12 14.30 3.13
N ARG A 54 20.52 13.22 3.65
CA ARG A 54 19.96 12.16 2.81
C ARG A 54 18.76 12.64 2.01
N SER A 55 17.86 13.43 2.62
CA SER A 55 16.69 13.96 1.92
C SER A 55 17.09 14.93 0.81
N GLU A 56 18.05 15.83 1.06
CA GLU A 56 18.56 16.76 0.04
C GLU A 56 19.19 16.03 -1.15
N PHE A 57 20.00 15.00 -0.90
CA PHE A 57 20.58 14.19 -1.96
C PHE A 57 19.53 13.51 -2.83
N VAL A 58 18.50 12.92 -2.18
CA VAL A 58 17.39 12.25 -2.87
C VAL A 58 16.56 13.25 -3.67
N LEU A 59 16.23 14.41 -3.10
CA LEU A 59 15.49 15.47 -3.80
C LEU A 59 16.23 15.98 -5.03
N ALA A 60 17.55 16.17 -4.93
CA ALA A 60 18.37 16.55 -6.06
C ALA A 60 18.40 15.47 -7.16
N ALA A 61 18.43 14.19 -6.78
CA ALA A 61 18.36 13.07 -7.73
C ALA A 61 16.99 12.99 -8.42
N LEU A 62 15.89 13.10 -7.65
CA LEU A 62 14.51 13.14 -8.18
C LEU A 62 14.32 14.35 -9.12
N GLY A 63 14.89 15.50 -8.77
CA GLY A 63 14.84 16.72 -9.60
C GLY A 63 15.50 16.52 -10.96
N ARG A 64 16.68 15.92 -11.00
CA ARG A 64 17.41 15.62 -12.25
C ARG A 64 16.66 14.63 -13.14
N GLU A 65 16.15 13.55 -12.56
CA GLU A 65 15.37 12.56 -13.34
C GLU A 65 14.05 13.13 -13.85
N ARG A 66 13.37 13.96 -13.04
CA ARG A 66 12.16 14.67 -13.47
C ARG A 66 12.44 15.56 -14.68
N GLN A 67 13.48 16.37 -14.61
CA GLN A 67 13.87 17.26 -15.72
C GLN A 67 14.20 16.47 -17.00
N ALA A 68 14.93 15.36 -16.87
CA ALA A 68 15.24 14.49 -18.01
C ALA A 68 13.96 13.91 -18.66
N VAL A 69 12.95 13.54 -17.87
CA VAL A 69 11.65 13.09 -18.41
C VAL A 69 10.91 14.26 -19.09
N GLU A 70 10.90 15.46 -18.52
CA GLU A 70 10.27 16.65 -19.11
C GLU A 70 10.92 17.00 -20.47
N GLU A 71 12.23 16.93 -20.59
CA GLU A 71 12.97 17.15 -21.84
C GLU A 71 12.62 16.10 -22.91
N LEU A 72 12.55 14.82 -22.52
CA LEU A 72 12.14 13.75 -23.43
C LEU A 72 10.67 13.86 -23.85
N LEU A 73 9.79 14.31 -22.96
CA LEU A 73 8.41 14.60 -23.29
C LEU A 73 8.27 15.78 -24.24
N ALA A 74 9.16 16.75 -24.20
CA ALA A 74 9.12 17.91 -25.09
C ALA A 74 9.59 17.58 -26.52
N ALA A 75 10.70 16.86 -26.68
CA ALA A 75 11.37 16.68 -27.98
C ALA A 75 11.78 15.24 -28.31
N GLY A 76 11.71 14.30 -27.35
CA GLY A 76 12.20 12.93 -27.50
C GLY A 76 11.15 11.88 -27.88
N PRO A 77 11.56 10.63 -28.05
CA PRO A 77 10.65 9.52 -28.31
C PRO A 77 9.87 9.13 -27.05
N PRO A 78 8.55 8.82 -27.17
CA PRO A 78 7.69 8.55 -26.01
C PRO A 78 8.07 7.27 -25.25
N ASP A 79 8.73 6.32 -25.88
CA ASP A 79 9.15 5.08 -25.22
C ASP A 79 10.36 5.30 -24.31
N GLU A 80 11.27 6.18 -24.68
CA GLU A 80 12.41 6.57 -23.88
C GLU A 80 11.96 7.42 -22.67
N ALA A 81 11.01 8.32 -22.87
CA ALA A 81 10.35 9.05 -21.78
C ALA A 81 9.64 8.09 -20.81
N ALA A 82 8.99 7.02 -21.30
CA ALA A 82 8.36 6.01 -20.45
C ALA A 82 9.37 5.24 -19.60
N ALA A 83 10.49 4.81 -20.18
CA ALA A 83 11.54 4.10 -19.46
C ALA A 83 12.16 4.99 -18.35
N ARG A 84 12.42 6.26 -18.65
CA ARG A 84 12.92 7.23 -17.65
C ARG A 84 11.89 7.51 -16.55
N LEU A 85 10.62 7.60 -16.88
CA LEU A 85 9.55 7.78 -15.92
C LEU A 85 9.44 6.59 -14.97
N GLN A 86 9.62 5.36 -15.45
CA GLN A 86 9.70 4.17 -14.60
C GLN A 86 10.91 4.21 -13.66
N ALA A 87 12.06 4.67 -14.14
CA ALA A 87 13.25 4.85 -13.30
C ALA A 87 13.01 5.89 -12.18
N LEU A 88 12.35 7.01 -12.51
CA LEU A 88 11.96 8.03 -11.55
C LEU A 88 10.99 7.48 -10.48
N GLN A 89 10.00 6.68 -10.88
CA GLN A 89 9.07 6.02 -9.96
C GLN A 89 9.78 5.06 -9.01
N LYS A 90 10.69 4.26 -9.55
CA LYS A 90 11.51 3.35 -8.75
C LYS A 90 12.36 4.11 -7.74
N LEU A 91 13.06 5.17 -8.17
CA LEU A 91 13.86 6.01 -7.29
C LEU A 91 13.00 6.61 -6.15
N LEU A 92 11.79 7.09 -6.47
CA LEU A 92 10.86 7.61 -5.47
C LEU A 92 10.43 6.53 -4.47
N THR A 93 10.12 5.33 -4.95
CA THR A 93 9.72 4.20 -4.11
C THR A 93 10.84 3.75 -3.17
N ASP A 94 12.06 3.66 -3.69
CA ASP A 94 13.23 3.26 -2.91
C ASP A 94 13.62 4.30 -1.85
N SER A 95 13.22 5.57 -2.08
CA SER A 95 13.60 6.72 -1.25
C SER A 95 12.51 7.20 -0.27
N VAL A 96 11.35 6.53 -0.20
CA VAL A 96 10.21 6.93 0.65
C VAL A 96 10.60 7.17 2.11
N ARG A 97 11.55 6.39 2.64
CA ARG A 97 12.01 6.49 4.04
C ARG A 97 12.96 7.68 4.29
N CYS A 98 13.48 8.28 3.24
CA CYS A 98 14.44 9.37 3.31
C CYS A 98 13.78 10.74 3.16
N LEU A 99 12.54 10.82 2.70
CA LEU A 99 11.82 12.04 2.39
C LEU A 99 10.82 12.41 3.49
N ALA A 100 10.65 13.70 3.72
CA ALA A 100 9.57 14.19 4.57
C ALA A 100 8.19 13.97 3.89
N PRO A 101 7.10 13.81 4.66
CA PRO A 101 5.76 13.56 4.09
C PRO A 101 5.31 14.59 3.05
N TYR A 102 5.70 15.85 3.23
CA TYR A 102 5.42 16.93 2.27
C TYR A 102 6.20 16.75 0.97
N GLU A 103 7.48 16.46 1.04
CA GLU A 103 8.37 16.25 -0.11
C GLU A 103 7.93 15.02 -0.92
N LEU A 104 7.56 13.95 -0.21
CA LEU A 104 7.03 12.74 -0.84
C LEU A 104 5.76 13.03 -1.63
N ARG A 105 4.82 13.81 -1.06
CA ARG A 105 3.59 14.20 -1.74
C ARG A 105 3.87 15.02 -3.00
N GLN A 106 4.75 16.03 -2.90
CA GLN A 106 5.15 16.82 -4.07
C GLN A 106 5.78 15.97 -5.18
N ALA A 107 6.64 15.02 -4.82
CA ALA A 107 7.27 14.13 -5.78
C ALA A 107 6.24 13.21 -6.45
N GLN A 108 5.28 12.67 -5.69
CA GLN A 108 4.18 11.85 -6.22
C GLN A 108 3.29 12.63 -7.19
N GLU A 109 2.93 13.88 -6.85
CA GLU A 109 2.16 14.75 -7.74
C GLU A 109 2.92 15.09 -9.02
N ALA A 110 4.24 15.29 -8.94
CA ALA A 110 5.08 15.52 -10.11
C ALA A 110 5.10 14.30 -11.04
N VAL A 111 5.26 13.09 -10.48
CA VAL A 111 5.22 11.83 -11.24
C VAL A 111 3.85 11.64 -11.91
N ALA A 112 2.75 11.90 -11.21
CA ALA A 112 1.40 11.78 -11.77
C ALA A 112 1.19 12.75 -12.96
N ARG A 113 1.68 13.99 -12.85
CA ARG A 113 1.65 14.96 -13.98
C ARG A 113 2.44 14.48 -15.18
N LEU A 114 3.62 13.92 -14.99
CA LEU A 114 4.45 13.37 -16.07
C LEU A 114 3.80 12.16 -16.74
N GLN A 115 3.13 11.30 -15.97
CA GLN A 115 2.35 10.17 -16.50
C GLN A 115 1.21 10.65 -17.42
N ALA A 116 0.47 11.66 -16.97
CA ALA A 116 -0.61 12.26 -17.77
C ALA A 116 -0.07 12.91 -19.05
N ALA A 117 1.06 13.61 -18.98
CA ALA A 117 1.71 14.21 -20.14
C ALA A 117 2.19 13.16 -21.15
N LEU A 118 2.77 12.04 -20.67
CA LEU A 118 3.20 10.93 -21.52
C LEU A 118 2.01 10.27 -22.23
N ALA A 119 0.91 10.06 -21.50
CA ALA A 119 -0.32 9.50 -22.07
C ALA A 119 -0.91 10.42 -23.17
N ALA A 120 -0.97 11.72 -22.92
CA ALA A 120 -1.43 12.70 -23.90
C ALA A 120 -0.55 12.71 -25.15
N ARG A 121 0.77 12.64 -25.00
CA ARG A 121 1.70 12.60 -26.14
C ARG A 121 1.58 11.30 -26.95
N ARG A 122 1.41 10.16 -26.30
CA ARG A 122 1.12 8.89 -26.97
C ARG A 122 -0.17 8.93 -27.79
N GLN A 123 -1.23 9.56 -27.24
CA GLN A 123 -2.48 9.79 -27.98
C GLN A 123 -2.30 10.67 -29.21
N GLN A 124 -1.48 11.72 -29.12
CA GLN A 124 -1.20 12.61 -30.25
C GLN A 124 -0.45 11.90 -31.39
N LEU A 125 0.44 10.95 -31.06
CA LEU A 125 1.24 10.19 -32.00
C LEU A 125 0.51 8.99 -32.59
N GLN A 126 -0.60 8.52 -31.98
CA GLN A 126 -1.41 7.47 -32.57
C GLN A 126 -2.21 8.02 -33.77
N PRO A 127 -2.07 7.40 -34.97
CA PRO A 127 -2.88 7.82 -36.10
C PRO A 127 -4.36 7.59 -35.76
N LYS A 128 -5.18 8.64 -35.90
CA LYS A 128 -6.64 8.54 -35.70
C LYS A 128 -7.16 7.44 -36.61
N LYS A 129 -7.54 6.28 -36.05
CA LYS A 129 -8.22 5.24 -36.79
C LYS A 129 -9.54 5.81 -37.29
N ARG A 130 -9.61 6.15 -38.60
CA ARG A 130 -10.87 6.47 -39.26
C ARG A 130 -11.70 5.18 -39.26
N PHE A 131 -12.71 5.11 -38.47
CA PHE A 131 -13.75 4.09 -38.60
C PHE A 131 -14.50 4.39 -39.92
N ALA A 132 -14.16 3.66 -40.97
CA ALA A 132 -14.94 3.63 -42.19
C ALA A 132 -16.17 2.72 -41.96
N PHE A 133 -17.30 3.29 -41.66
CA PHE A 133 -18.56 2.56 -41.73
C PHE A 133 -18.79 2.18 -43.20
N ARG A 134 -18.61 0.92 -43.54
CA ARG A 134 -19.01 0.34 -44.80
C ARG A 134 -20.53 0.20 -44.77
N ALA A 135 -21.23 1.18 -45.36
CA ALA A 135 -22.67 1.10 -45.56
C ALA A 135 -23.01 -0.13 -46.41
N LEU A 136 -23.60 -1.14 -45.81
CA LEU A 136 -24.18 -2.25 -46.52
C LEU A 136 -25.42 -1.72 -47.27
N ARG A 137 -25.31 -1.60 -48.60
CA ARG A 137 -26.42 -1.32 -49.48
C ARG A 137 -27.45 -2.45 -49.37
N LYS A 138 -28.68 -2.10 -48.96
CA LYS A 138 -29.87 -2.85 -48.93
C LYS A 138 -30.27 -3.26 -50.34
N GLY A 139 -30.15 -4.53 -50.73
CA GLY A 139 -30.78 -5.10 -51.89
C GLY A 139 -32.10 -5.74 -51.46
N ALA A 140 -33.16 -5.31 -52.06
CA ALA A 140 -34.54 -5.77 -51.80
C ALA A 140 -34.87 -7.04 -52.57
N ALA A 141 -35.62 -7.94 -51.93
CA ALA A 141 -36.78 -8.63 -52.56
C ALA A 141 -37.50 -9.54 -51.56
N PRO A 142 -38.77 -9.86 -51.75
CA PRO A 142 -39.77 -9.99 -50.68
C PRO A 142 -40.27 -11.45 -50.48
N GLY A 143 -40.84 -11.69 -49.30
CA GLY A 143 -41.83 -12.77 -49.15
C GLY A 143 -41.47 -13.86 -48.15
N ALA A 144 -42.06 -13.82 -46.97
CA ALA A 144 -42.82 -14.90 -46.30
C ALA A 144 -43.18 -14.47 -44.87
N GLN A 145 -44.44 -14.67 -44.53
CA GLN A 145 -45.09 -14.33 -43.28
C GLN A 145 -44.79 -15.34 -42.15
N PRO A 146 -45.12 -15.00 -40.88
CA PRO A 146 -44.55 -15.57 -39.67
C PRO A 146 -45.33 -16.75 -39.10
N GLY A 147 -44.60 -17.68 -38.50
CA GLY A 147 -45.15 -18.65 -37.54
C GLY A 147 -44.69 -18.32 -36.13
N PRO A 148 -45.47 -18.55 -35.09
CA PRO A 148 -45.11 -18.21 -33.73
C PRO A 148 -44.20 -19.28 -33.14
N ALA A 149 -43.06 -18.86 -32.59
CA ALA A 149 -42.17 -19.69 -31.79
C ALA A 149 -42.21 -19.24 -30.32
N GLU A 150 -42.38 -20.23 -29.47
CA GLU A 150 -42.44 -20.17 -28.01
C GLU A 150 -41.15 -19.64 -27.41
N PRO A 151 -41.18 -19.10 -26.16
CA PRO A 151 -40.03 -18.51 -25.52
C PRO A 151 -39.09 -19.62 -25.00
N ALA A 152 -37.89 -19.68 -25.53
CA ALA A 152 -36.77 -20.41 -24.95
C ALA A 152 -36.15 -19.59 -23.82
N ASP A 153 -36.10 -20.19 -22.66
CA ASP A 153 -35.46 -19.72 -21.44
C ASP A 153 -33.96 -19.54 -21.70
N GLU A 154 -33.51 -18.29 -21.84
CA GLU A 154 -32.12 -17.93 -21.94
C GLU A 154 -31.65 -17.54 -20.55
N PRO A 155 -30.59 -18.17 -19.98
CA PRO A 155 -30.08 -17.75 -18.67
C PRO A 155 -29.55 -16.33 -18.77
N PRO A 156 -29.75 -15.46 -17.74
CA PRO A 156 -29.38 -14.08 -17.81
C PRO A 156 -27.85 -13.95 -17.90
N ALA A 157 -27.38 -13.26 -18.93
CA ALA A 157 -26.00 -12.90 -19.10
C ALA A 157 -25.48 -12.14 -17.88
N PRO A 158 -24.23 -12.38 -17.44
CA PRO A 158 -23.66 -11.67 -16.30
C PRO A 158 -23.55 -10.18 -16.63
N CYS A 159 -24.24 -9.36 -15.84
CA CYS A 159 -24.16 -7.92 -15.94
C CYS A 159 -22.74 -7.47 -15.59
N ARG A 160 -21.91 -7.19 -16.57
CA ARG A 160 -20.65 -6.47 -16.40
C ARG A 160 -20.98 -5.03 -16.04
N GLY A 161 -21.09 -4.74 -14.75
CA GLY A 161 -21.05 -3.39 -14.23
C GLY A 161 -19.61 -2.90 -14.28
N VAL A 162 -19.25 -2.22 -15.36
CA VAL A 162 -17.97 -1.51 -15.43
C VAL A 162 -18.13 -0.26 -14.57
N ALA A 163 -17.40 -0.19 -13.46
CA ALA A 163 -17.28 1.06 -12.72
C ALA A 163 -16.64 2.08 -13.65
N GLU A 164 -17.32 3.20 -13.91
CA GLU A 164 -16.74 4.32 -14.65
C GLU A 164 -15.58 4.89 -13.83
N GLY A 165 -14.36 4.50 -14.22
CA GLY A 165 -13.13 5.09 -13.71
C GLY A 165 -12.95 6.49 -14.29
N GLU A 166 -12.24 7.35 -13.56
CA GLU A 166 -11.84 8.66 -14.05
C GLU A 166 -11.25 8.56 -15.47
N PRO A 167 -11.55 9.53 -16.36
CA PRO A 167 -11.17 9.44 -17.77
C PRO A 167 -9.65 9.48 -17.92
N GLY A 168 -9.04 8.31 -18.22
CA GLY A 168 -7.61 8.19 -18.55
C GLY A 168 -6.83 7.09 -17.83
N GLY A 169 -7.43 6.35 -16.88
CA GLY A 169 -6.80 5.20 -16.23
C GLY A 169 -6.96 3.88 -17.02
N PRO A 170 -6.13 2.87 -16.77
CA PRO A 170 -6.38 1.52 -17.29
C PRO A 170 -7.77 1.05 -16.84
N PRO A 171 -8.48 0.22 -17.64
CA PRO A 171 -9.82 -0.22 -17.29
C PRO A 171 -9.81 -0.90 -15.92
N LEU A 172 -10.49 -0.28 -14.96
CA LEU A 172 -10.63 -0.80 -13.61
C LEU A 172 -11.42 -2.12 -13.67
N CYS A 173 -10.87 -3.15 -13.04
CA CYS A 173 -11.55 -4.42 -12.85
C CYS A 173 -12.39 -4.33 -11.57
N GLY A 174 -13.63 -4.81 -11.58
CA GLY A 174 -14.43 -4.85 -10.35
C GLY A 174 -15.92 -4.62 -10.56
N PHE A 175 -16.58 -4.28 -9.45
CA PHE A 175 -18.04 -4.12 -9.41
C PHE A 175 -18.44 -2.84 -8.69
N SER A 176 -19.53 -2.22 -9.16
CA SER A 176 -20.11 -1.05 -8.49
C SER A 176 -21.64 -1.05 -8.56
N GLY A 177 -22.28 -0.46 -7.54
CA GLY A 177 -23.73 -0.20 -7.52
C GLY A 177 -24.61 -1.45 -7.50
N ALA A 178 -24.08 -2.62 -7.13
CA ALA A 178 -24.85 -3.86 -7.09
C ALA A 178 -25.50 -4.08 -5.71
N GLU A 179 -26.67 -4.72 -5.70
CA GLU A 179 -27.41 -5.04 -4.48
C GLU A 179 -27.90 -6.50 -4.48
N GLY A 180 -27.65 -7.21 -3.36
CA GLY A 180 -28.14 -8.57 -3.10
C GLY A 180 -27.63 -9.62 -4.09
N ARG A 181 -26.46 -9.41 -4.71
CA ARG A 181 -25.94 -10.30 -5.75
C ARG A 181 -24.72 -11.10 -5.31
N GLU A 182 -24.58 -12.26 -5.92
CA GLU A 182 -23.33 -13.01 -5.96
C GLU A 182 -22.50 -12.52 -7.16
N LEU A 183 -21.26 -12.10 -6.90
CA LEU A 183 -20.36 -11.52 -7.87
C LEU A 183 -19.03 -12.29 -7.83
N GLU A 184 -18.50 -12.65 -8.97
CA GLU A 184 -17.27 -13.44 -9.03
C GLU A 184 -16.35 -12.93 -10.14
N LEU A 185 -15.04 -12.92 -9.85
CA LEU A 185 -13.97 -12.74 -10.83
C LEU A 185 -12.99 -13.89 -10.70
N GLY A 186 -12.59 -14.43 -11.86
CA GLY A 186 -11.65 -15.52 -11.97
C GLY A 186 -10.18 -15.08 -12.09
N PRO A 187 -9.25 -16.05 -12.08
CA PRO A 187 -7.82 -15.75 -12.12
C PRO A 187 -7.37 -14.95 -13.36
N GLU A 188 -7.97 -15.23 -14.52
CA GLU A 188 -7.63 -14.52 -15.77
C GLU A 188 -8.06 -13.06 -15.77
N GLU A 189 -9.14 -12.75 -15.03
CA GLU A 189 -9.67 -11.39 -14.92
C GLU A 189 -8.92 -10.58 -13.86
N LEU A 190 -8.36 -11.24 -12.84
CA LEU A 190 -7.70 -10.60 -11.70
C LEU A 190 -6.20 -10.43 -11.88
N LEU A 191 -5.56 -11.21 -12.77
CA LEU A 191 -4.11 -11.30 -12.83
C LEU A 191 -3.43 -9.93 -12.90
N GLN A 192 -2.78 -9.56 -11.79
CA GLN A 192 -2.05 -8.31 -11.57
C GLN A 192 -2.87 -7.04 -11.90
N ARG A 193 -4.19 -7.10 -11.80
CA ARG A 193 -5.05 -5.92 -11.99
C ARG A 193 -5.39 -5.24 -10.68
N ASP A 194 -5.68 -3.95 -10.78
CA ASP A 194 -6.26 -3.19 -9.71
C ASP A 194 -7.77 -3.39 -9.69
N VAL A 195 -8.28 -3.86 -8.55
CA VAL A 195 -9.69 -4.21 -8.38
C VAL A 195 -10.39 -3.15 -7.54
N VAL A 196 -11.58 -2.75 -7.96
CA VAL A 196 -12.44 -1.81 -7.21
C VAL A 196 -13.81 -2.42 -6.97
N LEU A 197 -14.22 -2.45 -5.70
CA LEU A 197 -15.57 -2.75 -5.26
C LEU A 197 -16.15 -1.48 -4.67
N ALA A 198 -17.23 -0.95 -5.24
CA ALA A 198 -17.79 0.32 -4.78
C ALA A 198 -19.32 0.26 -4.69
N GLU A 199 -19.86 0.88 -3.63
CA GLU A 199 -21.30 1.06 -3.45
C GLU A 199 -22.12 -0.25 -3.50
N LEU A 200 -21.54 -1.35 -3.00
CA LEU A 200 -22.21 -2.65 -2.97
C LEU A 200 -23.06 -2.77 -1.70
N ARG A 201 -24.22 -3.39 -1.82
CA ARG A 201 -25.15 -3.61 -0.69
C ARG A 201 -25.57 -5.08 -0.62
N GLY A 202 -25.34 -5.73 0.52
CA GLY A 202 -25.74 -7.11 0.75
C GLY A 202 -25.20 -8.11 -0.27
N CYS A 203 -24.08 -7.80 -0.91
CA CYS A 203 -23.48 -8.63 -1.96
C CYS A 203 -22.50 -9.65 -1.37
N ARG A 204 -22.40 -10.79 -2.04
CA ARG A 204 -21.33 -11.76 -1.83
C ARG A 204 -20.36 -11.72 -3.01
N VAL A 205 -19.11 -11.33 -2.74
CA VAL A 205 -18.10 -11.17 -3.78
C VAL A 205 -17.01 -12.22 -3.60
N ARG A 206 -16.69 -12.97 -4.66
CA ARG A 206 -15.60 -13.94 -4.70
C ARG A 206 -14.58 -13.52 -5.74
N LEU A 207 -13.36 -13.22 -5.31
CA LEU A 207 -12.24 -12.86 -6.15
C LEU A 207 -11.20 -13.98 -6.08
N ARG A 208 -11.25 -14.92 -7.03
CA ARG A 208 -10.34 -16.08 -7.08
C ARG A 208 -9.18 -15.77 -8.02
N GLY A 209 -7.98 -15.61 -7.48
CA GLY A 209 -6.77 -15.28 -8.22
C GLY A 209 -5.91 -14.27 -7.47
N ASN A 210 -4.85 -13.80 -8.12
CA ASN A 210 -3.91 -12.82 -7.58
C ASN A 210 -4.16 -11.44 -8.20
N ALA A 211 -4.74 -10.52 -7.42
CA ALA A 211 -4.89 -9.11 -7.78
C ALA A 211 -3.62 -8.30 -7.40
N ASN A 212 -3.37 -7.18 -8.06
CA ASN A 212 -2.32 -6.25 -7.67
C ASN A 212 -2.73 -5.42 -6.46
N THR A 213 -3.86 -4.71 -6.53
CA THR A 213 -4.48 -3.96 -5.43
C THR A 213 -5.97 -4.28 -5.33
N LEU A 214 -6.54 -4.06 -4.13
CA LEU A 214 -7.98 -4.11 -3.92
C LEU A 214 -8.43 -2.85 -3.19
N ARG A 215 -9.43 -2.17 -3.74
CA ARG A 215 -10.13 -1.06 -3.10
C ARG A 215 -11.58 -1.42 -2.87
N VAL A 216 -12.04 -1.31 -1.62
CA VAL A 216 -13.43 -1.53 -1.23
C VAL A 216 -13.96 -0.23 -0.67
N ARG A 217 -14.96 0.39 -1.33
CA ARG A 217 -15.48 1.70 -0.95
C ARG A 217 -16.99 1.69 -0.80
N ASP A 218 -17.47 2.35 0.25
CA ASP A 218 -18.90 2.63 0.46
C ASP A 218 -19.79 1.39 0.37
N CYS A 219 -19.28 0.22 0.82
CA CYS A 219 -19.98 -1.04 0.82
C CYS A 219 -20.72 -1.29 2.14
N ARG A 220 -21.89 -1.92 2.08
CA ARG A 220 -22.67 -2.23 3.27
C ARG A 220 -23.22 -3.66 3.27
N GLY A 221 -23.06 -4.37 4.41
CA GLY A 221 -23.60 -5.74 4.59
C GLY A 221 -23.02 -6.76 3.62
N CYS A 222 -21.81 -6.51 3.09
CA CYS A 222 -21.21 -7.36 2.07
C CYS A 222 -20.24 -8.38 2.66
N THR A 223 -20.17 -9.54 2.01
CA THR A 223 -19.13 -10.54 2.25
C THR A 223 -18.16 -10.54 1.07
N VAL A 224 -16.90 -10.19 1.31
CA VAL A 224 -15.85 -10.14 0.28
C VAL A 224 -14.82 -11.21 0.58
N LEU A 225 -14.71 -12.19 -0.30
CA LEU A 225 -13.73 -13.27 -0.25
C LEU A 225 -12.70 -13.02 -1.35
N CYS A 226 -11.48 -12.68 -0.97
CA CYS A 226 -10.43 -12.35 -1.92
C CYS A 226 -9.21 -13.24 -1.74
N GLY A 227 -8.70 -13.77 -2.84
CA GLY A 227 -7.39 -14.40 -2.92
C GLY A 227 -6.28 -13.43 -2.58
N PRO A 228 -5.01 -13.84 -2.70
CA PRO A 228 -3.88 -12.98 -2.35
C PRO A 228 -3.80 -11.74 -3.23
N VAL A 229 -3.55 -10.60 -2.60
CA VAL A 229 -3.32 -9.29 -3.23
C VAL A 229 -1.85 -8.95 -3.11
N SER A 230 -1.16 -8.76 -4.22
CA SER A 230 0.31 -8.61 -4.24
C SER A 230 0.81 -7.42 -3.45
N THR A 231 0.04 -6.34 -3.34
CA THR A 231 0.49 -5.11 -2.68
C THR A 231 -0.42 -4.70 -1.53
N SER A 232 -1.47 -3.93 -1.77
CA SER A 232 -2.27 -3.32 -0.72
C SER A 232 -3.76 -3.50 -0.90
N VAL A 233 -4.45 -3.54 0.24
CA VAL A 233 -5.90 -3.48 0.34
C VAL A 233 -6.28 -2.19 1.06
N LEU A 234 -7.16 -1.40 0.43
CA LEU A 234 -7.75 -0.20 1.02
C LEU A 234 -9.26 -0.40 1.19
N VAL A 235 -9.75 -0.24 2.42
CA VAL A 235 -11.17 -0.29 2.75
C VAL A 235 -11.59 1.08 3.26
N ASP A 236 -12.60 1.69 2.65
CA ASP A 236 -13.04 3.04 3.01
C ASP A 236 -14.57 3.14 3.02
N GLY A 237 -15.13 3.75 4.06
CA GLY A 237 -16.56 4.02 4.18
C GLY A 237 -17.46 2.79 4.27
N CYS A 238 -16.95 1.64 4.72
CA CYS A 238 -17.69 0.39 4.77
C CYS A 238 -18.42 0.18 6.10
N SER A 239 -19.50 -0.59 6.10
CA SER A 239 -20.25 -0.95 7.31
C SER A 239 -20.88 -2.32 7.24
N GLU A 240 -20.89 -3.03 8.39
CA GLU A 240 -21.53 -4.35 8.52
C GLU A 240 -20.96 -5.38 7.52
N CYS A 241 -19.68 -5.23 7.12
CA CYS A 241 -19.04 -6.08 6.13
C CYS A 241 -18.18 -7.18 6.76
N GLN A 242 -18.03 -8.27 6.01
CA GLN A 242 -17.05 -9.32 6.29
C GLN A 242 -16.04 -9.38 5.15
N LEU A 243 -14.76 -9.16 5.45
CA LEU A 243 -13.69 -9.13 4.46
C LEU A 243 -12.65 -10.18 4.78
N VAL A 244 -12.42 -11.08 3.82
CA VAL A 244 -11.38 -12.11 3.89
C VAL A 244 -10.33 -11.77 2.86
N VAL A 245 -9.16 -11.26 3.29
CA VAL A 245 -8.14 -10.71 2.40
C VAL A 245 -6.72 -11.07 2.86
N ALA A 246 -5.84 -11.30 1.90
CA ALA A 246 -4.41 -11.49 2.14
C ALA A 246 -3.62 -10.46 1.34
N CYS A 247 -2.71 -9.69 1.99
CA CYS A 247 -1.98 -8.61 1.33
C CYS A 247 -0.68 -8.25 2.08
N GLN A 248 0.14 -7.40 1.48
CA GLN A 248 1.29 -6.83 2.20
C GLN A 248 0.85 -5.77 3.21
N GLN A 249 -0.08 -4.89 2.83
CA GLN A 249 -0.55 -3.80 3.65
C GLN A 249 -2.07 -3.67 3.59
N LEU A 250 -2.71 -3.63 4.77
CA LEU A 250 -4.12 -3.30 4.92
C LEU A 250 -4.28 -1.92 5.54
N ARG A 251 -5.06 -1.06 4.89
CA ARG A 251 -5.51 0.23 5.44
C ARG A 251 -7.02 0.28 5.44
N THR A 252 -7.58 0.65 6.59
CA THR A 252 -9.03 0.77 6.76
C THR A 252 -9.35 2.16 7.27
N HIS A 253 -10.26 2.86 6.59
CA HIS A 253 -10.68 4.20 6.92
C HIS A 253 -12.20 4.30 6.97
N ARG A 254 -12.77 5.11 7.87
CA ARG A 254 -14.22 5.38 8.02
C ARG A 254 -15.09 4.11 8.02
N THR A 255 -14.60 3.04 8.61
CA THR A 255 -15.28 1.73 8.57
C THR A 255 -15.78 1.34 9.96
N ARG A 256 -16.98 0.74 10.02
CA ARG A 256 -17.62 0.38 11.28
C ARG A 256 -18.31 -0.97 11.24
N ASP A 257 -18.49 -1.58 12.43
CA ASP A 257 -19.25 -2.82 12.62
C ASP A 257 -18.83 -3.93 11.63
N SER A 258 -17.52 -4.05 11.31
CA SER A 258 -17.03 -4.93 10.25
C SER A 258 -16.00 -5.93 10.76
N ARG A 259 -15.99 -7.13 10.17
CA ARG A 259 -15.10 -8.24 10.53
C ARG A 259 -14.07 -8.47 9.44
N PHE A 260 -12.81 -8.56 9.84
CA PHE A 260 -11.67 -8.75 8.95
C PHE A 260 -10.97 -10.08 9.25
N TYR A 261 -10.92 -10.96 8.26
CA TYR A 261 -10.15 -12.21 8.30
C TYR A 261 -8.92 -12.02 7.42
N ILE A 262 -7.75 -11.79 8.03
CA ILE A 262 -6.61 -11.25 7.29
C ILE A 262 -5.34 -12.09 7.41
N GLN A 263 -4.56 -12.04 6.34
CA GLN A 263 -3.15 -12.35 6.35
C GLN A 263 -2.40 -11.11 5.85
N VAL A 264 -1.56 -10.51 6.71
CA VAL A 264 -0.83 -9.28 6.38
C VAL A 264 0.62 -9.38 6.81
N THR A 265 1.52 -8.90 5.95
CA THR A 265 2.96 -8.91 6.24
C THR A 265 3.41 -7.69 7.05
N SER A 266 2.69 -6.57 6.95
CA SER A 266 2.85 -5.39 7.81
C SER A 266 1.77 -5.37 8.90
N ARG A 267 1.81 -4.39 9.80
CA ARG A 267 0.71 -4.15 10.73
C ARG A 267 -0.48 -3.55 9.96
N ALA A 268 -1.70 -4.00 10.29
CA ALA A 268 -2.89 -3.37 9.75
C ALA A 268 -3.06 -1.96 10.34
N VAL A 269 -3.52 -1.01 9.54
CA VAL A 269 -3.74 0.38 9.97
C VAL A 269 -5.23 0.69 9.89
N ILE A 270 -5.78 1.26 10.96
CA ILE A 270 -7.16 1.77 11.01
C ILE A 270 -7.16 3.27 11.34
N GLU A 271 -8.09 4.02 10.74
CA GLU A 271 -8.30 5.44 10.95
C GLU A 271 -9.80 5.74 10.81
N ASP A 272 -10.36 6.53 11.72
CA ASP A 272 -11.81 6.85 11.79
C ASP A 272 -12.69 5.59 11.76
N CYS A 273 -12.27 4.54 12.48
CA CYS A 273 -12.94 3.25 12.52
C CYS A 273 -13.56 3.00 13.89
N THR A 274 -14.66 2.24 13.93
CA THR A 274 -15.30 1.84 15.17
C THR A 274 -15.83 0.40 15.09
N LYS A 275 -15.70 -0.37 16.20
CA LYS A 275 -16.20 -1.75 16.29
C LYS A 275 -15.73 -2.64 15.13
N VAL A 276 -14.50 -2.51 14.72
CA VAL A 276 -13.90 -3.43 13.77
C VAL A 276 -13.22 -4.59 14.49
N SER A 277 -13.25 -5.76 13.91
CA SER A 277 -12.68 -6.96 14.55
C SER A 277 -11.86 -7.79 13.58
N PHE A 278 -10.81 -8.44 14.10
CA PHE A 278 -9.81 -9.13 13.30
C PHE A 278 -9.66 -10.60 13.68
N ALA A 279 -9.46 -11.44 12.68
CA ALA A 279 -9.15 -12.87 12.78
C ALA A 279 -8.13 -13.28 11.71
N PRO A 280 -7.46 -14.45 11.85
CA PRO A 280 -6.59 -14.95 10.79
C PRO A 280 -7.39 -15.30 9.52
N TYR A 281 -6.76 -15.16 8.36
CA TYR A 281 -7.31 -15.53 7.06
C TYR A 281 -7.73 -16.99 7.03
N ALA A 282 -8.94 -17.28 6.60
CA ALA A 282 -9.56 -18.61 6.71
C ALA A 282 -10.29 -19.08 5.42
N TRP A 283 -10.08 -18.42 4.28
CA TRP A 283 -10.69 -18.83 3.01
C TRP A 283 -9.73 -19.67 2.17
N SER A 284 -10.29 -20.69 1.51
CA SER A 284 -9.55 -21.55 0.59
C SER A 284 -10.39 -21.84 -0.65
N TYR A 285 -9.73 -22.01 -1.80
CA TYR A 285 -10.33 -22.40 -3.08
C TYR A 285 -9.31 -23.18 -3.92
N PRO A 286 -9.74 -23.94 -4.95
CA PRO A 286 -8.81 -24.65 -5.83
C PRO A 286 -7.84 -23.69 -6.53
N GLY A 287 -6.54 -23.91 -6.36
CA GLY A 287 -5.48 -23.08 -6.96
C GLY A 287 -4.92 -21.96 -6.09
N ILE A 288 -5.45 -21.74 -4.88
CA ILE A 288 -5.02 -20.66 -3.97
C ILE A 288 -3.51 -20.69 -3.66
N GLU A 289 -2.90 -21.87 -3.58
CA GLU A 289 -1.45 -22.01 -3.31
C GLU A 289 -0.62 -21.36 -4.42
N ARG A 290 -0.98 -21.59 -5.68
CA ARG A 290 -0.33 -20.96 -6.83
C ARG A 290 -0.51 -19.44 -6.83
N ASP A 291 -1.70 -18.98 -6.42
CA ASP A 291 -1.98 -17.54 -6.35
C ASP A 291 -1.16 -16.88 -5.24
N PHE A 292 -0.95 -17.56 -4.09
CA PHE A 292 -0.04 -17.08 -3.07
C PHE A 292 1.42 -17.04 -3.53
N GLU A 293 1.90 -18.06 -4.23
CA GLU A 293 3.24 -18.06 -4.81
C GLU A 293 3.43 -16.89 -5.80
N SER A 294 2.47 -16.66 -6.68
CA SER A 294 2.53 -15.59 -7.67
C SER A 294 2.42 -14.19 -7.04
N SER A 295 1.75 -14.06 -5.90
CA SER A 295 1.61 -12.79 -5.18
C SER A 295 2.89 -12.34 -4.48
N GLY A 296 3.82 -13.25 -4.20
CA GLY A 296 5.03 -12.97 -3.43
C GLY A 296 4.79 -12.74 -1.92
N LEU A 297 3.61 -13.08 -1.41
CA LEU A 297 3.29 -12.98 0.01
C LEU A 297 3.92 -14.14 0.79
N ASP A 298 4.63 -13.82 1.87
CA ASP A 298 5.16 -14.82 2.79
C ASP A 298 4.04 -15.34 3.71
N ARG A 299 3.59 -16.56 3.48
CA ARG A 299 2.54 -17.22 4.28
C ARG A 299 2.94 -17.49 5.74
N ASN A 300 4.22 -17.57 6.03
CA ASN A 300 4.72 -17.78 7.38
C ASN A 300 4.72 -16.50 8.22
N ARG A 301 4.59 -15.34 7.57
CA ARG A 301 4.55 -14.04 8.22
C ARG A 301 3.14 -13.47 8.17
N ASN A 302 2.42 -13.62 9.28
CA ASN A 302 1.08 -13.05 9.41
C ASN A 302 0.94 -12.22 10.69
N ASN A 303 0.80 -10.92 10.54
CA ASN A 303 0.61 -9.96 11.62
C ASN A 303 -0.88 -9.61 11.84
N TRP A 304 -1.78 -10.54 11.60
CA TRP A 304 -3.23 -10.35 11.66
C TRP A 304 -3.77 -9.77 12.96
N ASN A 305 -3.07 -10.01 14.08
CA ASN A 305 -3.42 -9.55 15.41
C ASN A 305 -2.70 -8.28 15.85
N LEU A 306 -1.94 -7.65 14.96
CA LEU A 306 -1.22 -6.41 15.20
C LEU A 306 -1.86 -5.29 14.39
N VAL A 307 -2.59 -4.41 15.09
CA VAL A 307 -3.32 -3.30 14.48
C VAL A 307 -2.82 -1.99 15.07
N ASP A 308 -2.53 -1.02 14.21
CA ASP A 308 -2.21 0.35 14.57
C ASP A 308 -3.45 1.22 14.36
N ASP A 309 -3.97 1.78 15.45
CA ASP A 309 -5.11 2.70 15.42
C ASP A 309 -4.58 4.14 15.48
N PHE A 310 -4.76 4.89 14.40
CA PHE A 310 -4.24 6.26 14.28
C PHE A 310 -5.04 7.28 15.07
N ASP A 311 -6.26 6.94 15.50
CA ASP A 311 -7.07 7.79 16.37
C ASP A 311 -6.81 7.54 17.86
N TRP A 312 -6.05 6.49 18.19
CA TRP A 312 -5.76 6.09 19.55
C TRP A 312 -4.28 6.19 19.89
N LEU A 313 -3.90 7.32 20.52
CA LEU A 313 -2.51 7.61 20.86
C LEU A 313 -2.09 7.08 22.24
N ALA A 314 -3.02 6.54 23.04
CA ALA A 314 -2.72 6.00 24.35
C ALA A 314 -2.03 4.64 24.22
N SER A 315 -0.74 4.58 24.49
CA SER A 315 0.06 3.35 24.43
C SER A 315 -0.15 2.39 25.62
N ASP A 316 -0.73 2.89 26.72
CA ASP A 316 -0.94 2.17 27.98
C ASP A 316 -2.32 1.49 28.07
N LYS A 317 -3.20 1.74 27.11
CA LYS A 317 -4.55 1.16 27.06
C LYS A 317 -4.87 0.63 25.66
N PRO A 318 -5.58 -0.52 25.59
CA PRO A 318 -6.03 -1.02 24.29
C PRO A 318 -7.01 -0.04 23.65
N SER A 319 -6.97 0.06 22.31
CA SER A 319 -7.94 0.86 21.56
C SER A 319 -9.36 0.32 21.74
N PRO A 320 -10.36 1.17 21.94
CA PRO A 320 -11.77 0.79 21.99
C PRO A 320 -12.37 0.54 20.59
N ASN A 321 -11.65 0.90 19.53
CA ASN A 321 -12.16 0.92 18.16
C ASN A 321 -12.08 -0.44 17.49
N TRP A 322 -11.21 -1.33 18.00
CA TRP A 322 -11.04 -2.66 17.43
C TRP A 322 -10.83 -3.76 18.50
N CYS A 323 -11.07 -5.01 18.10
CA CYS A 323 -10.81 -6.19 18.94
C CYS A 323 -10.43 -7.41 18.09
N LEU A 324 -9.99 -8.48 18.75
CA LEU A 324 -9.84 -9.78 18.10
C LEU A 324 -11.16 -10.56 18.15
N ILE A 325 -11.48 -11.25 17.07
CA ILE A 325 -12.62 -12.17 17.03
C ILE A 325 -12.27 -13.40 17.88
N PRO A 326 -13.06 -13.75 18.93
CA PRO A 326 -12.90 -14.97 19.71
C PRO A 326 -12.89 -16.21 18.81
N GLU A 327 -12.14 -17.23 19.19
CA GLU A 327 -11.93 -18.40 18.33
C GLU A 327 -13.24 -19.12 18.00
N GLU A 328 -14.14 -19.18 18.96
CA GLU A 328 -15.48 -19.77 18.83
C GLU A 328 -16.42 -18.99 17.91
N GLU A 329 -16.16 -17.70 17.66
CA GLU A 329 -16.95 -16.86 16.77
C GLU A 329 -16.38 -16.76 15.34
N ARG A 330 -15.19 -17.36 15.09
CA ARG A 330 -14.55 -17.30 13.79
C ARG A 330 -15.28 -18.17 12.78
N VAL A 331 -15.56 -17.59 11.62
CA VAL A 331 -16.11 -18.32 10.48
C VAL A 331 -14.99 -19.18 9.89
N SER A 332 -15.19 -20.49 9.84
CA SER A 332 -14.25 -21.46 9.26
C SER A 332 -14.64 -21.94 7.87
N CYS A 333 -15.91 -21.78 7.48
CA CYS A 333 -16.45 -22.15 6.16
C CYS A 333 -17.11 -20.94 5.52
N TRP A 334 -16.78 -20.67 4.27
CA TRP A 334 -17.22 -19.50 3.51
C TRP A 334 -18.08 -19.85 2.28
N ASP A 335 -18.59 -21.06 2.21
CA ASP A 335 -19.40 -21.57 1.09
C ASP A 335 -20.84 -21.04 1.08
#